data_c4f0f17b0af0a28a60e863b7f7c628a7
#
_entry.id   c4f0f17b0af0a28a60e863b7f7c628a7
#
_cell.length_a   1.000
_cell.length_b   1.000
_cell.length_c   1.000
_cell.angle_alpha   90.00
_cell.angle_beta   90.00
_cell.angle_gamma   90.00
#
_symmetry.space_group_name_H-M   'P 1'
#
loop_
_entity.id
_entity.type
_entity.pdbx_description
1 polymer ?
#
loop_
_entity_poly.entity_id
_entity_poly.type
_entity_poly.pdbx_seq_one_letter_code
_entity_poly.pdbx_strand_id
1 'polypeptide(L)'
;MSLSDLIARETQRFIETHPKSAAHAGALKEHWLFGAPFHWMNDWAAPTAIIAEDGEGAVLTDIDDNTYDDFCLGDTPGMFGHGRPEIARAIAEQARRGATFMLPTEEAASVGALLAERFGLPFWQTTLSASDANRALIRWARAVTGKPVIVVFDGCYHGMVEDCFVELRHGRTRPDAGLIGQIFDMTRTTRAVPFNDIRALEAALAQGDVAAILAEPAMTNCGMILPEEKFWKRVQTLAKTAGALLILDETHTLSTGPGGTTKAWGLTPDALVIGKAIAGGFPAAVWGVSAELAEKIAAVPRSGGRSGIGTTLAGNAMGIAAIGATLREVATPEAYTTMLEGAEALVAALKSVIAKHKLPWCVVHVGARAEIIFAPEPPQNAAAMRPALAQAELNHALHLYLINRGILIAPFHMMMLVSPLTARDQIDRLAAAVDSFAEEYAQESAA
;
A
#
# COMPACT_ATOMS: atom_id res chain seq x y z
N MET A 1 6.73 31.55 -14.16
CA MET A 1 7.50 30.45 -14.82
C MET A 1 6.52 29.32 -15.06
N SER A 2 6.39 28.81 -16.29
CA SER A 2 5.42 27.75 -16.58
C SER A 2 5.82 26.41 -15.90
N LEU A 3 4.84 25.49 -15.65
CA LEU A 3 5.17 24.15 -15.14
C LEU A 3 6.21 23.46 -16.04
N SER A 4 6.09 23.62 -17.36
CA SER A 4 7.05 23.08 -18.31
C SER A 4 8.46 23.68 -18.14
N ASP A 5 8.57 25.00 -17.89
CA ASP A 5 9.88 25.65 -17.61
C ASP A 5 10.47 25.17 -16.28
N LEU A 6 9.62 25.01 -15.26
CA LEU A 6 10.01 24.47 -13.96
C LEU A 6 10.51 23.02 -14.11
N ILE A 7 9.78 22.17 -14.80
CA ILE A 7 10.19 20.78 -15.08
C ILE A 7 11.52 20.75 -15.84
N ALA A 8 11.69 21.59 -16.87
CA ALA A 8 12.94 21.65 -17.63
C ALA A 8 14.15 22.05 -16.73
N ARG A 9 13.97 23.07 -15.88
CA ARG A 9 14.99 23.48 -14.91
C ARG A 9 15.34 22.37 -13.92
N GLU A 10 14.32 21.76 -13.33
CA GLU A 10 14.55 20.70 -12.34
C GLU A 10 15.11 19.42 -12.99
N THR A 11 14.76 19.10 -14.24
CA THR A 11 15.37 18.03 -15.02
C THR A 11 16.87 18.26 -15.22
N GLN A 12 17.25 19.47 -15.61
CA GLN A 12 18.67 19.84 -15.77
C GLN A 12 19.44 19.72 -14.45
N ARG A 13 18.85 20.20 -13.35
CA ARG A 13 19.43 20.11 -12.01
C ARG A 13 19.64 18.64 -11.61
N PHE A 14 18.65 17.77 -11.85
CA PHE A 14 18.78 16.34 -11.56
C PHE A 14 19.94 15.71 -12.31
N ILE A 15 20.05 15.97 -13.63
CA ILE A 15 21.14 15.43 -14.47
C ILE A 15 22.51 15.86 -13.93
N GLU A 16 22.66 17.09 -13.48
CA GLU A 16 23.92 17.63 -12.94
C GLU A 16 24.30 16.98 -11.61
N THR A 17 23.32 16.59 -10.80
CA THR A 17 23.55 16.02 -9.45
C THR A 17 23.59 14.49 -9.41
N HIS A 18 23.25 13.78 -10.54
CA HIS A 18 23.18 12.32 -10.58
C HIS A 18 24.00 11.68 -11.72
N PRO A 19 25.27 12.08 -11.93
CA PRO A 19 26.06 11.56 -13.04
C PRO A 19 26.41 10.07 -12.90
N LYS A 20 26.64 9.55 -11.68
CA LYS A 20 26.94 8.13 -11.44
C LYS A 20 25.68 7.28 -11.68
N SER A 21 24.51 7.72 -11.18
CA SER A 21 23.21 7.06 -11.41
C SER A 21 22.90 6.98 -12.90
N ALA A 22 23.09 8.07 -13.66
CA ALA A 22 22.89 8.09 -15.10
C ALA A 22 23.81 7.11 -15.84
N ALA A 23 25.08 7.02 -15.46
CA ALA A 23 26.02 6.06 -16.02
C ALA A 23 25.62 4.61 -15.69
N HIS A 24 25.21 4.35 -14.45
CA HIS A 24 24.83 3.01 -13.99
C HIS A 24 23.52 2.54 -14.65
N ALA A 25 22.55 3.43 -14.87
CA ALA A 25 21.32 3.12 -15.58
C ALA A 25 21.54 2.59 -16.99
N GLY A 26 22.64 2.98 -17.65
CA GLY A 26 23.06 2.41 -18.92
C GLY A 26 23.36 0.91 -18.82
N ALA A 27 24.16 0.51 -17.83
CA ALA A 27 24.52 -0.90 -17.59
C ALA A 27 23.30 -1.76 -17.20
N LEU A 28 22.35 -1.21 -16.45
CA LEU A 28 21.12 -1.94 -16.11
C LEU A 28 20.30 -2.31 -17.35
N LYS A 29 20.25 -1.43 -18.36
CA LYS A 29 19.52 -1.66 -19.62
C LYS A 29 20.06 -2.82 -20.45
N GLU A 30 21.31 -3.23 -20.23
CA GLU A 30 21.91 -4.34 -20.99
C GLU A 30 21.31 -5.70 -20.62
N HIS A 31 20.87 -5.88 -19.37
CA HIS A 31 20.48 -7.19 -18.84
C HIS A 31 19.14 -7.21 -18.12
N TRP A 32 18.60 -6.07 -17.72
CA TRP A 32 17.30 -5.99 -17.08
C TRP A 32 16.22 -5.51 -18.05
N LEU A 33 15.13 -6.27 -18.15
CA LEU A 33 13.98 -5.84 -18.91
C LEU A 33 13.47 -4.48 -18.35
N PHE A 34 13.28 -3.51 -19.24
CA PHE A 34 13.00 -2.10 -18.88
C PHE A 34 14.13 -1.37 -18.13
N GLY A 35 15.32 -1.96 -18.01
CA GLY A 35 16.46 -1.32 -17.35
C GLY A 35 16.37 -1.25 -15.82
N ALA A 36 15.55 -2.09 -15.19
CA ALA A 36 15.45 -2.21 -13.73
C ALA A 36 14.99 -3.62 -13.33
N PRO A 37 15.36 -4.12 -12.14
CA PRO A 37 14.86 -5.41 -11.63
C PRO A 37 13.33 -5.51 -11.56
N PHE A 38 12.67 -4.38 -11.39
CA PHE A 38 11.21 -4.25 -11.43
C PHE A 38 10.85 -2.93 -12.13
N HIS A 39 9.93 -2.97 -13.10
CA HIS A 39 9.66 -1.83 -13.99
C HIS A 39 9.19 -0.56 -13.24
N TRP A 40 8.45 -0.69 -12.12
CA TRP A 40 8.02 0.45 -11.30
C TRP A 40 9.18 1.25 -10.69
N MET A 41 10.40 0.67 -10.62
CA MET A 41 11.59 1.41 -10.18
C MET A 41 11.98 2.55 -11.15
N ASN A 42 11.37 2.59 -12.33
CA ASN A 42 11.54 3.68 -13.30
C ASN A 42 10.39 4.69 -13.31
N ASP A 43 9.37 4.52 -12.47
CA ASP A 43 8.17 5.37 -12.48
C ASP A 43 8.33 6.65 -11.62
N TRP A 44 9.55 6.91 -11.14
CA TRP A 44 9.90 8.16 -10.48
C TRP A 44 9.92 9.33 -11.47
N ALA A 45 9.57 10.54 -11.01
CA ALA A 45 9.57 11.76 -11.82
C ALA A 45 11.00 12.24 -12.19
N ALA A 46 11.97 11.36 -12.15
CA ALA A 46 13.38 11.63 -12.47
C ALA A 46 13.66 11.20 -13.92
N PRO A 47 14.55 11.91 -14.66
CA PRO A 47 14.88 11.58 -16.05
C PRO A 47 15.64 10.26 -16.18
N THR A 48 16.28 9.79 -15.11
CA THR A 48 16.93 8.47 -15.00
C THR A 48 16.65 7.88 -13.63
N ALA A 49 16.79 6.56 -13.49
CA ALA A 49 16.63 5.90 -12.20
C ALA A 49 17.64 6.45 -11.16
N ILE A 50 17.16 6.69 -9.95
CA ILE A 50 18.00 6.92 -8.77
C ILE A 50 18.54 5.55 -8.34
N ILE A 51 19.85 5.43 -8.20
CA ILE A 51 20.47 4.18 -7.79
C ILE A 51 20.79 4.25 -6.30
N ALA A 52 19.97 3.60 -5.49
CA ALA A 52 20.17 3.57 -4.05
C ALA A 52 21.46 2.83 -3.68
N GLU A 53 22.22 3.36 -2.73
CA GLU A 53 23.39 2.73 -2.12
C GLU A 53 23.04 2.17 -0.74
N ASP A 54 22.40 2.96 0.11
CA ASP A 54 22.09 2.59 1.49
C ASP A 54 20.77 3.21 1.97
N GLY A 55 20.21 2.63 3.04
CA GLY A 55 19.01 3.13 3.71
C GLY A 55 19.08 2.88 5.21
N GLU A 56 19.00 3.95 6.01
CA GLU A 56 18.98 3.89 7.46
C GLU A 56 17.85 4.77 8.01
N GLY A 57 17.00 4.19 8.86
CA GLY A 57 15.87 4.89 9.44
C GLY A 57 14.90 5.42 8.37
N ALA A 58 14.69 6.72 8.34
CA ALA A 58 13.88 7.41 7.33
C ALA A 58 14.74 8.20 6.32
N VAL A 59 15.93 7.70 6.01
CA VAL A 59 16.88 8.31 5.07
C VAL A 59 17.33 7.27 4.06
N LEU A 60 17.44 7.67 2.79
CA LEU A 60 18.13 6.94 1.74
C LEU A 60 19.33 7.72 1.26
N THR A 61 20.38 7.00 0.83
CA THR A 61 21.55 7.57 0.16
C THR A 61 21.71 6.91 -1.20
N ASP A 62 21.97 7.69 -2.24
CA ASP A 62 22.23 7.17 -3.58
C ASP A 62 23.75 7.08 -3.87
N ILE A 63 24.11 6.44 -4.99
CA ILE A 63 25.51 6.27 -5.40
C ILE A 63 26.19 7.59 -5.81
N ASP A 64 25.44 8.67 -5.95
CA ASP A 64 25.95 10.02 -6.21
C ASP A 64 26.22 10.81 -4.91
N ASP A 65 26.08 10.16 -3.75
CA ASP A 65 26.22 10.72 -2.41
C ASP A 65 25.11 11.73 -2.03
N ASN A 66 23.97 11.74 -2.76
CA ASN A 66 22.80 12.51 -2.36
C ASN A 66 22.06 11.76 -1.25
N THR A 67 21.54 12.52 -0.28
CA THR A 67 20.71 11.99 0.80
C THR A 67 19.29 12.46 0.66
N TYR A 68 18.35 11.59 1.00
CA TYR A 68 16.91 11.84 0.87
C TYR A 68 16.19 11.57 2.18
N ASP A 69 15.38 12.52 2.63
CA ASP A 69 14.34 12.28 3.63
C ASP A 69 13.27 11.40 2.98
N ASP A 70 13.15 10.15 3.43
CA ASP A 70 12.31 9.15 2.77
C ASP A 70 10.92 9.07 3.42
N PHE A 71 9.94 9.66 2.78
CA PHE A 71 8.51 9.53 3.08
C PHE A 71 7.79 8.52 2.16
N CYS A 72 8.50 7.90 1.24
CA CYS A 72 8.01 6.75 0.46
C CYS A 72 8.15 5.45 1.25
N LEU A 73 9.29 5.26 1.92
CA LEU A 73 9.63 4.07 2.70
C LEU A 73 9.39 2.78 1.91
N GLY A 74 9.85 2.80 0.65
CA GLY A 74 9.73 1.69 -0.29
C GLY A 74 8.28 1.36 -0.67
N ASP A 75 7.37 2.31 -0.59
CA ASP A 75 5.91 2.12 -0.71
C ASP A 75 5.37 1.17 0.36
N THR A 76 5.74 1.43 1.63
CA THR A 76 5.27 0.78 2.86
C THR A 76 6.20 -0.27 3.48
N PRO A 77 6.93 -1.15 2.76
CA PRO A 77 7.78 -2.15 3.41
C PRO A 77 8.72 -1.59 4.47
N GLY A 78 9.27 -0.40 4.23
CA GLY A 78 10.12 0.34 5.16
C GLY A 78 9.38 1.17 6.21
N MET A 79 8.09 0.94 6.46
CA MET A 79 7.24 1.74 7.35
C MET A 79 7.86 2.00 8.73
N PHE A 80 8.62 1.06 9.25
CA PHE A 80 9.28 1.21 10.56
C PHE A 80 10.72 1.73 10.47
N GLY A 81 11.17 2.12 9.29
CA GLY A 81 12.52 2.55 8.96
C GLY A 81 13.34 1.46 8.26
N HIS A 82 14.27 1.92 7.42
CA HIS A 82 15.24 1.07 6.74
C HIS A 82 16.30 0.55 7.71
N GLY A 83 16.97 -0.56 7.35
CA GLY A 83 18.12 -1.07 8.06
C GLY A 83 17.88 -1.49 9.52
N ARG A 84 16.64 -1.83 9.90
CA ARG A 84 16.29 -2.18 11.29
C ARG A 84 17.16 -3.32 11.81
N PRO A 85 18.00 -3.09 12.84
CA PRO A 85 18.94 -4.09 13.34
C PRO A 85 18.26 -5.32 13.91
N GLU A 86 17.06 -5.18 14.50
CA GLU A 86 16.28 -6.28 15.04
C GLU A 86 15.88 -7.27 13.94
N ILE A 87 15.43 -6.77 12.82
CA ILE A 87 15.00 -7.58 11.67
C ILE A 87 16.22 -8.16 10.97
N ALA A 88 17.26 -7.35 10.72
CA ALA A 88 18.50 -7.79 10.09
C ALA A 88 19.16 -8.94 10.87
N ARG A 89 19.21 -8.83 12.21
CA ARG A 89 19.70 -9.88 13.11
C ARG A 89 18.88 -11.17 12.97
N ALA A 90 17.55 -11.08 13.07
CA ALA A 90 16.68 -12.25 13.00
C ALA A 90 16.81 -13.00 11.67
N ILE A 91 16.89 -12.25 10.55
CA ILE A 91 17.12 -12.82 9.22
C ILE A 91 18.48 -13.49 9.12
N ALA A 92 19.56 -12.81 9.56
CA ALA A 92 20.92 -13.33 9.49
C ALA A 92 21.11 -14.59 10.36
N GLU A 93 20.54 -14.64 11.56
CA GLU A 93 20.56 -15.80 12.44
C GLU A 93 19.81 -16.97 11.82
N GLN A 94 18.61 -16.75 11.30
CA GLN A 94 17.84 -17.79 10.64
C GLN A 94 18.50 -18.27 9.35
N ALA A 95 19.10 -17.38 8.56
CA ALA A 95 19.81 -17.76 7.33
C ALA A 95 20.93 -18.76 7.59
N ARG A 96 21.69 -18.62 8.70
CA ARG A 96 22.74 -19.58 9.12
C ARG A 96 22.18 -20.96 9.46
N ARG A 97 20.91 -21.03 9.89
CA ARG A 97 20.22 -22.28 10.24
C ARG A 97 19.45 -22.89 9.06
N GLY A 98 19.31 -22.15 7.96
CA GLY A 98 18.58 -22.53 6.76
C GLY A 98 17.36 -21.66 6.48
N ALA A 99 17.07 -21.45 5.21
CA ALA A 99 16.03 -20.52 4.75
C ALA A 99 14.65 -21.17 4.63
N THR A 100 14.58 -22.39 4.05
CA THR A 100 13.31 -23.06 3.71
C THR A 100 13.43 -24.55 3.92
N PHE A 101 12.52 -25.13 4.69
CA PHE A 101 12.58 -26.55 5.08
C PHE A 101 11.38 -27.37 4.58
N MET A 102 10.31 -26.76 4.12
CA MET A 102 8.99 -27.39 3.94
C MET A 102 8.44 -28.02 5.24
N LEU A 103 8.96 -27.58 6.38
CA LEU A 103 8.57 -27.98 7.71
C LEU A 103 8.43 -26.71 8.56
N PRO A 104 7.47 -26.67 9.51
CA PRO A 104 7.36 -25.54 10.43
C PRO A 104 8.60 -25.49 11.35
N THR A 105 9.00 -24.29 11.70
CA THR A 105 10.00 -24.05 12.75
C THR A 105 9.32 -23.86 14.09
N GLU A 106 10.08 -23.98 15.19
CA GLU A 106 9.59 -23.68 16.54
C GLU A 106 9.05 -22.25 16.65
N GLU A 107 9.70 -21.30 15.96
CA GLU A 107 9.31 -19.89 15.89
C GLU A 107 7.88 -19.70 15.32
N ALA A 108 7.42 -20.57 14.44
CA ALA A 108 6.09 -20.46 13.83
C ALA A 108 4.95 -20.50 14.87
N ALA A 109 5.14 -21.22 15.99
CA ALA A 109 4.12 -21.27 17.04
C ALA A 109 3.98 -19.90 17.75
N SER A 110 5.09 -19.27 18.10
CA SER A 110 5.09 -17.95 18.75
C SER A 110 4.61 -16.86 17.83
N VAL A 111 4.99 -16.88 16.55
CA VAL A 111 4.52 -15.91 15.53
C VAL A 111 3.02 -16.05 15.30
N GLY A 112 2.49 -17.27 15.22
CA GLY A 112 1.04 -17.50 15.10
C GLY A 112 0.26 -16.93 16.28
N ALA A 113 0.77 -17.10 17.53
CA ALA A 113 0.17 -16.52 18.71
C ALA A 113 0.20 -14.99 18.71
N LEU A 114 1.32 -14.38 18.31
CA LEU A 114 1.46 -12.92 18.17
C LEU A 114 0.49 -12.35 17.15
N LEU A 115 0.34 -13.00 15.99
CA LEU A 115 -0.62 -12.59 14.97
C LEU A 115 -2.07 -12.65 15.50
N ALA A 116 -2.43 -13.73 16.19
CA ALA A 116 -3.76 -13.89 16.77
C ALA A 116 -4.06 -12.81 17.82
N GLU A 117 -3.13 -12.55 18.72
CA GLU A 117 -3.25 -11.52 19.77
C GLU A 117 -3.34 -10.10 19.16
N ARG A 118 -2.47 -9.82 18.18
CA ARG A 118 -2.35 -8.51 17.57
C ARG A 118 -3.57 -8.12 16.77
N PHE A 119 -4.05 -9.03 15.92
CA PHE A 119 -5.09 -8.76 14.91
C PHE A 119 -6.46 -9.37 15.21
N GLY A 120 -6.57 -10.18 16.28
CA GLY A 120 -7.85 -10.69 16.75
C GLY A 120 -8.46 -11.85 15.96
N LEU A 121 -7.80 -12.37 14.94
CA LEU A 121 -8.20 -13.56 14.20
C LEU A 121 -7.38 -14.76 14.67
N PRO A 122 -8.00 -15.94 14.94
CA PRO A 122 -7.31 -17.04 15.62
C PRO A 122 -6.40 -17.88 14.71
N PHE A 123 -6.60 -17.90 13.39
CA PHE A 123 -5.88 -18.81 12.50
C PHE A 123 -5.22 -18.05 11.34
N TRP A 124 -3.93 -18.34 11.12
CA TRP A 124 -3.09 -17.61 10.16
C TRP A 124 -2.34 -18.54 9.22
N GLN A 125 -2.05 -18.02 8.04
CA GLN A 125 -1.16 -18.62 7.05
C GLN A 125 -0.22 -17.53 6.49
N THR A 126 0.92 -17.95 5.97
CA THR A 126 1.90 -17.06 5.34
C THR A 126 1.97 -17.24 3.84
N THR A 127 2.35 -16.18 3.14
CA THR A 127 2.63 -16.14 1.70
C THR A 127 3.85 -15.27 1.45
N LEU A 128 4.30 -15.14 0.20
CA LEU A 128 5.43 -14.25 -0.16
C LEU A 128 4.99 -12.82 -0.40
N SER A 129 3.73 -12.61 -0.75
CA SER A 129 3.16 -11.30 -1.02
C SER A 129 1.68 -11.23 -0.63
N ALA A 130 1.16 -10.00 -0.44
CA ALA A 130 -0.28 -9.79 -0.26
C ALA A 130 -1.09 -10.24 -1.49
N SER A 131 -0.52 -10.18 -2.69
CA SER A 131 -1.14 -10.71 -3.91
C SER A 131 -1.48 -12.19 -3.75
N ASP A 132 -0.53 -13.01 -3.26
CA ASP A 132 -0.75 -14.43 -3.02
C ASP A 132 -1.78 -14.67 -1.92
N ALA A 133 -1.77 -13.84 -0.87
CA ALA A 133 -2.73 -13.90 0.23
C ALA A 133 -4.16 -13.60 -0.26
N ASN A 134 -4.35 -12.54 -1.04
CA ASN A 134 -5.63 -12.18 -1.64
C ASN A 134 -6.14 -13.27 -2.59
N ARG A 135 -5.27 -13.81 -3.45
CA ARG A 135 -5.63 -14.94 -4.34
C ARG A 135 -6.05 -16.18 -3.56
N ALA A 136 -5.37 -16.48 -2.46
CA ALA A 136 -5.72 -17.60 -1.59
C ALA A 136 -7.11 -17.39 -0.97
N LEU A 137 -7.39 -16.21 -0.42
CA LEU A 137 -8.67 -15.90 0.22
C LEU A 137 -9.83 -15.86 -0.77
N ILE A 138 -9.65 -15.32 -1.98
CA ILE A 138 -10.66 -15.36 -3.04
C ILE A 138 -11.01 -16.81 -3.39
N ARG A 139 -9.99 -17.66 -3.52
CA ARG A 139 -10.19 -19.08 -3.80
C ARG A 139 -10.94 -19.78 -2.67
N TRP A 140 -10.57 -19.53 -1.41
CA TRP A 140 -11.28 -20.07 -0.26
C TRP A 140 -12.69 -19.51 -0.15
N ALA A 141 -12.92 -18.23 -0.37
CA ALA A 141 -14.25 -17.64 -0.36
C ALA A 141 -15.19 -18.34 -1.34
N ARG A 142 -14.74 -18.58 -2.58
CA ARG A 142 -15.51 -19.33 -3.58
C ARG A 142 -15.75 -20.78 -3.17
N ALA A 143 -14.74 -21.42 -2.60
CA ALA A 143 -14.86 -22.84 -2.21
C ALA A 143 -15.86 -23.03 -1.06
N VAL A 144 -15.85 -22.17 -0.03
CA VAL A 144 -16.72 -22.32 1.15
C VAL A 144 -18.14 -21.80 0.93
N THR A 145 -18.33 -20.84 0.01
CA THR A 145 -19.67 -20.28 -0.27
C THR A 145 -20.36 -20.93 -1.46
N GLY A 146 -19.60 -21.57 -2.35
CA GLY A 146 -20.10 -22.07 -3.64
C GLY A 146 -20.48 -20.97 -4.63
N LYS A 147 -20.13 -19.71 -4.34
CA LYS A 147 -20.51 -18.54 -5.14
C LYS A 147 -19.31 -18.05 -5.98
N PRO A 148 -19.52 -17.59 -7.22
CA PRO A 148 -18.41 -17.23 -8.12
C PRO A 148 -17.91 -15.78 -7.99
N VAL A 149 -18.72 -14.83 -7.54
CA VAL A 149 -18.48 -13.40 -7.69
C VAL A 149 -17.77 -12.81 -6.48
N ILE A 150 -16.82 -11.93 -6.76
CA ILE A 150 -16.18 -11.05 -5.77
C ILE A 150 -16.67 -9.61 -6.00
N VAL A 151 -16.95 -8.88 -4.95
CA VAL A 151 -17.16 -7.44 -5.00
C VAL A 151 -15.88 -6.73 -4.57
N VAL A 152 -15.46 -5.74 -5.35
CA VAL A 152 -14.36 -4.82 -5.03
C VAL A 152 -14.83 -3.37 -5.16
N PHE A 153 -14.11 -2.44 -4.53
CA PHE A 153 -14.40 -1.02 -4.72
C PHE A 153 -13.61 -0.46 -5.90
N ASP A 154 -14.25 0.38 -6.73
CA ASP A 154 -13.63 1.02 -7.89
C ASP A 154 -12.38 1.81 -7.49
N GLY A 155 -11.26 1.57 -8.17
CA GLY A 155 -9.96 2.16 -7.87
C GLY A 155 -9.15 1.42 -6.78
N CYS A 156 -9.58 0.23 -6.34
CA CYS A 156 -8.79 -0.61 -5.42
C CYS A 156 -7.53 -1.18 -6.09
N TYR A 157 -6.56 -1.52 -5.24
CA TYR A 157 -5.41 -2.34 -5.65
C TYR A 157 -5.13 -3.40 -4.59
N HIS A 158 -5.16 -4.67 -5.00
CA HIS A 158 -4.93 -5.82 -4.13
C HIS A 158 -3.78 -6.71 -4.62
N GLY A 159 -2.82 -6.10 -5.32
CA GLY A 159 -1.70 -6.81 -5.93
C GLY A 159 -2.05 -7.42 -7.29
N MET A 160 -1.19 -8.30 -7.78
CA MET A 160 -1.37 -9.01 -9.07
C MET A 160 -2.46 -10.08 -8.96
N VAL A 161 -3.69 -9.64 -8.79
CA VAL A 161 -4.88 -10.49 -8.66
C VAL A 161 -5.82 -10.16 -9.80
N GLU A 162 -5.89 -11.05 -10.77
CA GLU A 162 -6.69 -10.84 -11.99
C GLU A 162 -8.14 -10.48 -11.70
N ASP A 163 -8.72 -11.10 -10.67
CA ASP A 163 -10.09 -10.80 -10.23
C ASP A 163 -10.31 -9.33 -9.84
N CYS A 164 -9.25 -8.60 -9.46
CA CYS A 164 -9.35 -7.22 -9.01
C CYS A 164 -9.10 -6.18 -10.12
N PHE A 165 -8.63 -6.60 -11.29
CA PHE A 165 -8.38 -5.70 -12.42
C PHE A 165 -9.66 -5.37 -13.18
N VAL A 166 -10.54 -4.68 -12.49
CA VAL A 166 -11.79 -4.14 -13.02
C VAL A 166 -11.96 -2.69 -12.59
N GLU A 167 -12.66 -1.92 -13.40
CA GLU A 167 -13.01 -0.53 -13.13
C GLU A 167 -14.48 -0.27 -13.34
N LEU A 168 -15.00 0.80 -12.75
CA LEU A 168 -16.39 1.23 -12.94
C LEU A 168 -16.44 2.33 -14.01
N ARG A 169 -17.06 2.04 -15.17
CA ARG A 169 -17.28 3.00 -16.25
C ARG A 169 -18.78 3.10 -16.56
N HIS A 170 -19.32 4.31 -16.49
CA HIS A 170 -20.75 4.58 -16.74
C HIS A 170 -21.69 3.65 -15.95
N GLY A 171 -21.39 3.42 -14.66
CA GLY A 171 -22.18 2.56 -13.78
C GLY A 171 -22.10 1.06 -14.08
N ARG A 172 -21.13 0.63 -14.88
CA ARG A 172 -20.91 -0.79 -15.23
C ARG A 172 -19.48 -1.21 -14.94
N THR A 173 -19.30 -2.38 -14.36
CA THR A 173 -17.99 -3.01 -14.24
C THR A 173 -17.43 -3.32 -15.62
N ARG A 174 -16.18 -2.95 -15.85
CA ARG A 174 -15.40 -3.22 -17.06
C ARG A 174 -14.04 -3.80 -16.66
N PRO A 175 -13.39 -4.59 -17.51
CA PRO A 175 -11.98 -4.90 -17.32
C PRO A 175 -11.17 -3.60 -17.27
N ASP A 176 -10.14 -3.58 -16.43
CA ASP A 176 -9.20 -2.46 -16.36
C ASP A 176 -8.49 -2.30 -17.70
N ALA A 177 -8.56 -1.12 -18.30
CA ALA A 177 -7.98 -0.85 -19.62
C ALA A 177 -6.44 -0.89 -19.60
N GLY A 178 -5.81 -0.73 -18.44
CA GLY A 178 -4.35 -0.83 -18.27
C GLY A 178 -3.82 -2.25 -18.15
N LEU A 179 -4.69 -3.25 -17.99
CA LEU A 179 -4.26 -4.64 -17.81
C LEU A 179 -3.72 -5.25 -19.11
N ILE A 180 -2.45 -5.63 -19.10
CA ILE A 180 -1.77 -6.20 -20.26
C ILE A 180 -2.19 -7.68 -20.43
N GLY A 181 -2.51 -8.06 -21.68
CA GLY A 181 -2.72 -9.46 -22.07
C GLY A 181 -3.97 -10.12 -21.50
N GLN A 182 -4.95 -9.34 -21.08
CA GLN A 182 -6.22 -9.83 -20.55
C GLN A 182 -7.04 -10.51 -21.66
N ILE A 183 -7.31 -11.81 -21.48
CA ILE A 183 -8.11 -12.61 -22.41
C ILE A 183 -9.41 -13.13 -21.77
N PHE A 184 -9.48 -13.18 -20.45
CA PHE A 184 -10.67 -13.60 -19.71
C PHE A 184 -11.48 -12.37 -19.26
N ASP A 185 -12.79 -12.41 -19.47
CA ASP A 185 -13.68 -11.34 -19.01
C ASP A 185 -13.94 -11.43 -17.50
N MET A 186 -13.18 -10.66 -16.72
CA MET A 186 -13.28 -10.61 -15.25
C MET A 186 -14.63 -10.08 -14.77
N THR A 187 -15.38 -9.36 -15.58
CA THR A 187 -16.72 -8.86 -15.19
C THR A 187 -17.72 -9.98 -14.94
N ARG A 188 -17.41 -11.20 -15.38
CA ARG A 188 -18.23 -12.40 -15.10
C ARG A 188 -18.09 -12.90 -13.66
N THR A 189 -16.98 -12.57 -13.00
CA THR A 189 -16.63 -13.06 -11.66
C THR A 189 -16.31 -11.94 -10.67
N THR A 190 -16.37 -10.68 -11.11
CA THR A 190 -16.10 -9.53 -10.26
C THR A 190 -17.04 -8.38 -10.58
N ARG A 191 -17.52 -7.70 -9.52
CA ARG A 191 -18.27 -6.46 -9.60
C ARG A 191 -17.52 -5.34 -8.90
N ALA A 192 -17.26 -4.25 -9.61
CA ALA A 192 -16.79 -3.01 -9.02
C ALA A 192 -17.97 -2.15 -8.58
N VAL A 193 -17.89 -1.58 -7.38
CA VAL A 193 -18.87 -0.63 -6.84
C VAL A 193 -18.15 0.61 -6.34
N PRO A 194 -18.77 1.81 -6.33
CA PRO A 194 -18.12 2.98 -5.77
C PRO A 194 -17.91 2.81 -4.26
N PHE A 195 -16.76 3.24 -3.75
CA PHE A 195 -16.56 3.38 -2.31
C PHE A 195 -17.55 4.41 -1.74
N ASN A 196 -17.98 4.24 -0.52
CA ASN A 196 -19.02 5.06 0.14
C ASN A 196 -20.44 4.99 -0.47
N ASP A 197 -20.69 4.16 -1.49
CA ASP A 197 -22.03 3.97 -2.05
C ASP A 197 -22.67 2.65 -1.56
N ILE A 198 -23.37 2.74 -0.44
CA ILE A 198 -24.07 1.60 0.16
C ILE A 198 -25.18 1.06 -0.75
N ARG A 199 -25.86 1.93 -1.54
CA ARG A 199 -26.94 1.49 -2.45
C ARG A 199 -26.37 0.66 -3.61
N ALA A 200 -25.24 1.07 -4.16
CA ALA A 200 -24.54 0.30 -5.18
C ALA A 200 -24.09 -1.07 -4.64
N LEU A 201 -23.59 -1.11 -3.38
CA LEU A 201 -23.22 -2.36 -2.74
C LEU A 201 -24.45 -3.27 -2.50
N GLU A 202 -25.56 -2.73 -2.01
CA GLU A 202 -26.81 -3.48 -1.86
C GLU A 202 -27.26 -4.09 -3.19
N ALA A 203 -27.24 -3.32 -4.27
CA ALA A 203 -27.60 -3.79 -5.61
C ALA A 203 -26.64 -4.87 -6.12
N ALA A 204 -25.34 -4.75 -5.84
CA ALA A 204 -24.33 -5.75 -6.23
C ALA A 204 -24.53 -7.09 -5.48
N LEU A 205 -24.99 -7.05 -4.23
CA LEU A 205 -25.23 -8.22 -3.40
C LEU A 205 -26.60 -8.90 -3.65
N ALA A 206 -27.56 -8.17 -4.22
CA ALA A 206 -28.95 -8.62 -4.39
C ALA A 206 -29.12 -9.88 -5.24
N GLN A 207 -28.13 -10.20 -6.11
CA GLN A 207 -28.17 -11.39 -6.95
C GLN A 207 -27.86 -12.69 -6.17
N GLY A 208 -27.35 -12.60 -4.94
CA GLY A 208 -27.07 -13.74 -4.06
C GLY A 208 -25.85 -14.60 -4.45
N ASP A 209 -25.10 -14.21 -5.45
CA ASP A 209 -23.97 -14.95 -6.05
C ASP A 209 -22.59 -14.46 -5.60
N VAL A 210 -22.53 -13.51 -4.65
CA VAL A 210 -21.27 -12.91 -4.16
C VAL A 210 -20.66 -13.80 -3.08
N ALA A 211 -19.43 -14.27 -3.32
CA ALA A 211 -18.62 -15.04 -2.38
C ALA A 211 -17.98 -14.17 -1.30
N ALA A 212 -17.43 -13.02 -1.69
CA ALA A 212 -16.79 -12.09 -0.77
C ALA A 212 -16.83 -10.65 -1.27
N ILE A 213 -16.71 -9.72 -0.31
CA ILE A 213 -16.30 -8.34 -0.52
C ILE A 213 -14.83 -8.27 -0.13
N LEU A 214 -13.96 -7.87 -1.07
CA LEU A 214 -12.53 -7.62 -0.81
C LEU A 214 -12.29 -6.11 -0.86
N ALA A 215 -11.70 -5.56 0.20
CA ALA A 215 -11.57 -4.11 0.34
C ALA A 215 -10.37 -3.69 1.18
N GLU A 216 -9.84 -2.50 0.89
CA GLU A 216 -9.00 -1.73 1.81
C GLU A 216 -9.92 -1.02 2.82
N PRO A 217 -9.58 -0.93 4.13
CA PRO A 217 -10.38 -0.17 5.10
C PRO A 217 -10.54 1.32 4.77
N ALA A 218 -9.52 1.95 4.22
CA ALA A 218 -9.52 3.21 3.50
C ALA A 218 -8.82 2.99 2.17
N MET A 219 -9.31 3.55 1.08
CA MET A 219 -8.65 3.39 -0.22
C MET A 219 -7.38 4.23 -0.24
N THR A 220 -6.29 3.64 -0.73
CA THR A 220 -4.96 4.27 -0.71
C THR A 220 -4.21 4.12 -2.04
N ASN A 221 -4.86 3.62 -3.08
CA ASN A 221 -4.24 3.35 -4.38
C ASN A 221 -4.83 4.18 -5.54
N CYS A 222 -5.88 4.92 -5.29
CA CYS A 222 -6.46 5.86 -6.25
C CYS A 222 -6.59 7.27 -5.63
N GLY A 223 -5.55 7.69 -4.92
CA GLY A 223 -5.61 8.73 -3.92
C GLY A 223 -6.13 8.18 -2.59
N MET A 224 -6.13 9.00 -1.56
CA MET A 224 -6.62 8.58 -0.24
C MET A 224 -8.09 8.92 -0.08
N ILE A 225 -8.94 7.90 0.08
CA ILE A 225 -10.39 8.05 0.26
C ILE A 225 -10.80 7.38 1.56
N LEU A 226 -11.35 8.18 2.47
CA LEU A 226 -11.79 7.70 3.77
C LEU A 226 -13.24 7.21 3.72
N PRO A 227 -13.61 6.21 4.56
CA PRO A 227 -14.98 5.80 4.69
C PRO A 227 -15.84 6.89 5.33
N GLU A 228 -17.06 7.06 4.84
CA GLU A 228 -18.07 7.87 5.50
C GLU A 228 -18.48 7.28 6.86
N GLU A 229 -19.07 8.13 7.72
CA GLU A 229 -19.61 7.67 9.01
C GLU A 229 -20.58 6.49 8.81
N LYS A 230 -20.40 5.44 9.57
CA LYS A 230 -21.22 4.20 9.54
C LYS A 230 -21.07 3.34 8.26
N PHE A 231 -20.20 3.72 7.30
CA PHE A 231 -20.01 2.94 6.07
C PHE A 231 -19.67 1.47 6.39
N TRP A 232 -18.63 1.22 7.15
CA TRP A 232 -18.21 -0.14 7.49
C TRP A 232 -19.24 -0.92 8.28
N LYS A 233 -20.00 -0.27 9.18
CA LYS A 233 -21.10 -0.93 9.90
C LYS A 233 -22.17 -1.45 8.93
N ARG A 234 -22.47 -0.68 7.88
CA ARG A 234 -23.43 -1.08 6.84
C ARG A 234 -22.85 -2.19 5.96
N VAL A 235 -21.58 -2.08 5.54
CA VAL A 235 -20.89 -3.11 4.74
C VAL A 235 -20.91 -4.45 5.47
N GLN A 236 -20.52 -4.49 6.75
CA GLN A 236 -20.52 -5.71 7.57
C GLN A 236 -21.92 -6.34 7.67
N THR A 237 -22.95 -5.50 7.89
CA THR A 237 -24.33 -5.98 7.95
C THR A 237 -24.78 -6.58 6.62
N LEU A 238 -24.49 -5.92 5.52
CA LEU A 238 -24.87 -6.37 4.18
C LEU A 238 -24.13 -7.65 3.77
N ALA A 239 -22.84 -7.74 4.03
CA ALA A 239 -22.04 -8.94 3.77
C ALA A 239 -22.65 -10.14 4.50
N LYS A 240 -22.90 -10.02 5.80
CA LYS A 240 -23.52 -11.04 6.63
C LYS A 240 -24.90 -11.46 6.11
N THR A 241 -25.75 -10.50 5.78
CA THR A 241 -27.11 -10.77 5.28
C THR A 241 -27.08 -11.49 3.93
N ALA A 242 -26.15 -11.14 3.05
CA ALA A 242 -25.97 -11.76 1.75
C ALA A 242 -25.24 -13.13 1.82
N GLY A 243 -24.72 -13.52 2.98
CA GLY A 243 -23.86 -14.71 3.13
C GLY A 243 -22.60 -14.59 2.28
N ALA A 244 -22.04 -13.39 2.17
CA ALA A 244 -20.77 -13.08 1.57
C ALA A 244 -19.73 -12.84 2.66
N LEU A 245 -18.47 -13.26 2.44
CA LEU A 245 -17.38 -12.99 3.38
C LEU A 245 -16.92 -11.53 3.25
N LEU A 246 -16.49 -10.94 4.36
CA LEU A 246 -15.77 -9.67 4.36
C LEU A 246 -14.27 -9.95 4.52
N ILE A 247 -13.49 -9.61 3.51
CA ILE A 247 -12.04 -9.71 3.49
C ILE A 247 -11.47 -8.29 3.49
N LEU A 248 -10.68 -7.94 4.49
CA LEU A 248 -10.01 -6.64 4.55
C LEU A 248 -8.51 -6.79 4.24
N ASP A 249 -8.03 -5.98 3.31
CA ASP A 249 -6.62 -5.86 2.98
C ASP A 249 -6.01 -4.67 3.74
N GLU A 250 -5.25 -4.98 4.79
CA GLU A 250 -4.59 -4.01 5.68
C GLU A 250 -3.15 -3.71 5.25
N THR A 251 -2.76 -4.10 4.05
CA THR A 251 -1.36 -3.96 3.58
C THR A 251 -0.86 -2.52 3.69
N HIS A 252 -1.69 -1.53 3.42
CA HIS A 252 -1.38 -0.13 3.63
C HIS A 252 -1.85 0.40 4.98
N THR A 253 -3.05 0.05 5.38
CA THR A 253 -3.71 0.61 6.56
C THR A 253 -3.20 0.02 7.88
N LEU A 254 -2.28 -0.95 7.85
CA LEU A 254 -1.46 -1.35 8.99
C LEU A 254 -0.79 -0.14 9.68
N SER A 255 -0.54 0.94 8.94
CA SER A 255 0.01 2.20 9.46
C SER A 255 -0.89 2.94 10.46
N THR A 256 -2.11 2.48 10.70
CA THR A 256 -3.09 3.14 11.59
C THR A 256 -2.88 2.78 13.07
N GLY A 257 -2.24 1.65 13.35
CA GLY A 257 -1.99 1.23 14.73
C GLY A 257 -1.50 -0.22 14.84
N PRO A 258 -1.15 -0.70 16.05
CA PRO A 258 -0.59 -2.03 16.25
C PRO A 258 -1.46 -3.18 15.72
N GLY A 259 -2.77 -3.02 15.72
CA GLY A 259 -3.73 -3.99 15.16
C GLY A 259 -4.35 -3.56 13.83
N GLY A 260 -3.71 -2.60 13.14
CA GLY A 260 -4.24 -2.03 11.90
C GLY A 260 -5.52 -1.22 12.09
N THR A 261 -6.09 -0.78 11.01
CA THR A 261 -7.37 -0.07 10.97
C THR A 261 -8.52 -0.93 11.47
N THR A 262 -8.48 -2.23 11.22
CA THR A 262 -9.50 -3.18 11.69
C THR A 262 -9.70 -3.07 13.20
N LYS A 263 -8.61 -3.08 13.98
CA LYS A 263 -8.69 -2.93 15.43
C LYS A 263 -9.02 -1.50 15.85
N ALA A 264 -8.40 -0.51 15.21
CA ALA A 264 -8.61 0.90 15.53
C ALA A 264 -10.06 1.36 15.31
N TRP A 265 -10.75 0.83 14.31
CA TRP A 265 -12.14 1.18 13.97
C TRP A 265 -13.17 0.13 14.42
N GLY A 266 -12.75 -0.91 15.15
CA GLY A 266 -13.63 -1.96 15.66
C GLY A 266 -14.32 -2.76 14.54
N LEU A 267 -13.63 -3.03 13.44
CA LEU A 267 -14.15 -3.82 12.34
C LEU A 267 -14.03 -5.32 12.65
N THR A 268 -14.96 -6.10 12.12
CA THR A 268 -15.05 -7.55 12.35
C THR A 268 -15.11 -8.31 11.02
N PRO A 269 -14.00 -8.38 10.28
CA PRO A 269 -13.95 -9.13 9.04
C PRO A 269 -13.92 -10.64 9.27
N ASP A 270 -14.30 -11.41 8.24
CA ASP A 270 -14.10 -12.86 8.21
C ASP A 270 -12.64 -13.22 7.95
N ALA A 271 -11.91 -12.38 7.22
CA ALA A 271 -10.49 -12.56 6.94
C ALA A 271 -9.74 -11.23 6.79
N LEU A 272 -8.43 -11.27 7.10
CA LEU A 272 -7.48 -10.17 6.94
C LEU A 272 -6.32 -10.59 6.06
N VAL A 273 -5.81 -9.62 5.28
CA VAL A 273 -4.52 -9.71 4.57
C VAL A 273 -3.60 -8.61 5.05
N ILE A 274 -2.33 -8.94 5.29
CA ILE A 274 -1.31 -7.99 5.69
C ILE A 274 -0.01 -8.36 4.97
N GLY A 275 0.47 -7.46 4.14
CA GLY A 275 1.74 -7.61 3.42
C GLY A 275 2.77 -6.55 3.81
N LYS A 276 3.70 -6.32 2.88
CA LYS A 276 4.66 -5.21 2.93
C LYS A 276 5.37 -5.10 4.29
N ALA A 277 4.92 -4.22 5.18
CA ALA A 277 5.57 -3.92 6.45
C ALA A 277 5.53 -5.04 7.51
N ILE A 278 4.70 -6.07 7.35
CA ILE A 278 4.54 -7.14 8.36
C ILE A 278 5.84 -7.88 8.65
N ALA A 279 6.76 -7.92 7.69
CA ALA A 279 8.07 -8.54 7.81
C ALA A 279 9.22 -7.52 7.67
N GLY A 280 8.93 -6.22 7.87
CA GLY A 280 9.92 -5.14 7.82
C GLY A 280 10.68 -5.04 6.49
N GLY A 281 10.00 -5.29 5.37
CA GLY A 281 10.58 -5.25 4.02
C GLY A 281 11.08 -6.59 3.49
N PHE A 282 11.15 -7.65 4.32
CA PHE A 282 11.44 -8.98 3.82
C PHE A 282 10.22 -9.54 3.05
N PRO A 283 10.42 -10.26 1.91
CA PRO A 283 9.31 -10.82 1.12
C PRO A 283 8.48 -11.84 1.89
N ALA A 284 7.46 -11.38 2.60
CA ALA A 284 6.49 -12.17 3.31
C ALA A 284 5.19 -11.39 3.51
N ALA A 285 4.08 -12.11 3.56
CA ALA A 285 2.77 -11.60 3.91
C ALA A 285 2.01 -12.67 4.71
N VAL A 286 0.95 -12.25 5.38
CA VAL A 286 0.08 -13.14 6.15
C VAL A 286 -1.37 -12.92 5.77
N TRP A 287 -2.18 -13.96 5.93
CA TRP A 287 -3.62 -13.85 5.95
C TRP A 287 -4.19 -14.61 7.12
N GLY A 288 -5.18 -14.02 7.77
CA GLY A 288 -5.85 -14.59 8.93
C GLY A 288 -7.33 -14.78 8.69
N VAL A 289 -7.95 -15.72 9.40
CA VAL A 289 -9.37 -16.02 9.28
C VAL A 289 -10.04 -16.18 10.64
N SER A 290 -11.33 -15.86 10.70
CA SER A 290 -12.19 -16.11 11.87
C SER A 290 -12.32 -17.62 12.15
N ALA A 291 -12.71 -17.97 13.38
CA ALA A 291 -12.96 -19.37 13.75
C ALA A 291 -14.02 -20.01 12.86
N GLU A 292 -15.12 -19.29 12.58
CA GLU A 292 -16.19 -19.77 11.72
C GLU A 292 -15.70 -20.05 10.30
N LEU A 293 -14.90 -19.16 9.73
CA LEU A 293 -14.34 -19.36 8.39
C LEU A 293 -13.33 -20.51 8.37
N ALA A 294 -12.51 -20.66 9.41
CA ALA A 294 -11.56 -21.78 9.53
C ALA A 294 -12.27 -23.15 9.55
N GLU A 295 -13.38 -23.28 10.26
CA GLU A 295 -14.20 -24.49 10.27
C GLU A 295 -14.75 -24.82 8.87
N LYS A 296 -15.28 -23.81 8.16
CA LYS A 296 -15.75 -23.97 6.78
C LYS A 296 -14.62 -24.39 5.83
N ILE A 297 -13.43 -23.78 5.96
CA ILE A 297 -12.25 -24.15 5.17
C ILE A 297 -11.82 -25.61 5.46
N ALA A 298 -11.80 -26.01 6.71
CA ALA A 298 -11.44 -27.36 7.12
C ALA A 298 -12.40 -28.43 6.56
N ALA A 299 -13.66 -28.06 6.40
CA ALA A 299 -14.70 -28.95 5.84
C ALA A 299 -14.63 -29.13 4.32
N VAL A 300 -13.89 -28.25 3.59
CA VAL A 300 -13.74 -28.39 2.13
C VAL A 300 -12.90 -29.63 1.79
N PRO A 301 -13.41 -30.57 0.98
CA PRO A 301 -12.64 -31.73 0.57
C PRO A 301 -11.37 -31.35 -0.20
N ARG A 302 -10.22 -31.86 0.24
CA ARG A 302 -8.93 -31.64 -0.43
C ARG A 302 -8.46 -32.96 -1.04
N SER A 303 -8.81 -33.19 -2.31
CA SER A 303 -8.34 -34.35 -3.04
C SER A 303 -6.93 -34.10 -3.59
N GLY A 304 -6.00 -35.04 -3.34
CA GLY A 304 -4.67 -35.08 -3.97
C GLY A 304 -3.71 -33.93 -3.61
N GLY A 305 -3.94 -33.19 -2.52
CA GLY A 305 -3.04 -32.13 -2.04
C GLY A 305 -2.91 -30.87 -2.93
N ARG A 306 -3.66 -30.81 -4.03
CA ARG A 306 -3.61 -29.69 -4.99
C ARG A 306 -4.74 -28.69 -4.72
N SER A 307 -4.49 -27.69 -3.87
CA SER A 307 -5.48 -26.64 -3.58
C SER A 307 -5.40 -25.45 -4.57
N GLY A 308 -4.28 -25.32 -5.29
CA GLY A 308 -3.97 -24.11 -6.06
C GLY A 308 -3.66 -22.90 -5.16
N ILE A 309 -3.30 -23.14 -3.91
CA ILE A 309 -2.97 -22.13 -2.90
C ILE A 309 -1.56 -22.40 -2.38
N GLY A 310 -0.76 -21.34 -2.26
CA GLY A 310 0.60 -21.40 -1.77
C GLY A 310 1.63 -21.74 -2.85
N THR A 311 2.87 -21.41 -2.52
CA THR A 311 4.07 -21.73 -3.31
C THR A 311 5.08 -22.42 -2.41
N THR A 312 6.11 -23.06 -3.00
CA THR A 312 7.15 -23.81 -2.25
C THR A 312 7.82 -22.96 -1.15
N LEU A 313 7.98 -21.65 -1.40
CA LEU A 313 8.63 -20.73 -0.46
C LEU A 313 7.66 -20.07 0.53
N ALA A 314 6.36 -20.28 0.41
CA ALA A 314 5.42 -19.80 1.42
C ALA A 314 5.72 -20.50 2.77
N GLY A 315 5.68 -19.74 3.87
CA GLY A 315 6.04 -20.28 5.19
C GLY A 315 7.55 -20.52 5.38
N ASN A 316 8.41 -19.88 4.60
CA ASN A 316 9.85 -19.98 4.77
C ASN A 316 10.29 -19.48 6.15
N ALA A 317 11.34 -20.09 6.70
CA ALA A 317 11.80 -19.82 8.05
C ALA A 317 12.32 -18.38 8.23
N MET A 318 12.93 -17.79 7.20
CA MET A 318 13.41 -16.40 7.26
C MET A 318 12.25 -15.41 7.32
N GLY A 319 11.19 -15.64 6.54
CA GLY A 319 9.98 -14.81 6.61
C GLY A 319 9.31 -14.88 7.98
N ILE A 320 9.20 -16.08 8.57
CA ILE A 320 8.69 -16.27 9.93
C ILE A 320 9.54 -15.50 10.95
N ALA A 321 10.87 -15.60 10.87
CA ALA A 321 11.78 -14.87 11.76
C ALA A 321 11.63 -13.34 11.60
N ALA A 322 11.54 -12.85 10.37
CA ALA A 322 11.34 -11.42 10.10
C ALA A 322 9.99 -10.91 10.64
N ILE A 323 8.89 -11.65 10.44
CA ILE A 323 7.57 -11.31 11.00
C ILE A 323 7.64 -11.29 12.53
N GLY A 324 8.27 -12.30 13.15
CA GLY A 324 8.43 -12.39 14.59
C GLY A 324 9.20 -11.21 15.17
N ALA A 325 10.33 -10.84 14.59
CA ALA A 325 11.11 -9.67 14.98
C ALA A 325 10.32 -8.36 14.82
N THR A 326 9.65 -8.21 13.67
CA THR A 326 8.82 -7.03 13.41
C THR A 326 7.73 -6.87 14.48
N LEU A 327 6.97 -7.91 14.77
CA LEU A 327 5.86 -7.83 15.71
C LEU A 327 6.30 -7.65 17.17
N ARG A 328 7.43 -8.25 17.58
CA ARG A 328 7.90 -8.17 18.97
C ARG A 328 8.69 -6.90 19.28
N GLU A 329 9.57 -6.51 18.37
CA GLU A 329 10.63 -5.55 18.68
C GLU A 329 10.48 -4.21 17.95
N VAL A 330 9.76 -4.19 16.82
CA VAL A 330 9.73 -3.01 15.93
C VAL A 330 8.36 -2.36 15.88
N ALA A 331 7.31 -3.11 15.63
CA ALA A 331 5.94 -2.63 15.55
C ALA A 331 5.30 -2.46 16.95
N THR A 332 5.94 -1.69 17.82
CA THR A 332 5.50 -1.49 19.22
C THR A 332 4.44 -0.39 19.31
N PRO A 333 3.64 -0.34 20.38
CA PRO A 333 2.69 0.75 20.62
C PRO A 333 3.36 2.13 20.59
N GLU A 334 4.58 2.24 21.14
CA GLU A 334 5.36 3.49 21.18
C GLU A 334 5.78 3.92 19.77
N ALA A 335 6.24 2.98 18.94
CA ALA A 335 6.56 3.26 17.53
C ALA A 335 5.35 3.84 16.79
N TYR A 336 4.18 3.24 16.97
CA TYR A 336 2.94 3.77 16.37
C TYR A 336 2.55 5.14 16.93
N THR A 337 2.70 5.38 18.24
CA THR A 337 2.44 6.70 18.82
C THR A 337 3.30 7.78 18.13
N THR A 338 4.61 7.52 18.03
CA THR A 338 5.54 8.44 17.33
C THR A 338 5.16 8.67 15.88
N MET A 339 4.80 7.60 15.15
CA MET A 339 4.36 7.71 13.75
C MET A 339 3.11 8.59 13.60
N LEU A 340 2.11 8.39 14.45
CA LEU A 340 0.84 9.11 14.40
C LEU A 340 1.01 10.59 14.75
N GLU A 341 1.78 10.91 15.80
CA GLU A 341 2.11 12.28 16.17
C GLU A 341 2.89 13.00 15.06
N GLY A 342 3.85 12.31 14.44
CA GLY A 342 4.58 12.84 13.29
C GLY A 342 3.67 13.09 12.07
N ALA A 343 2.73 12.18 11.80
CA ALA A 343 1.77 12.35 10.70
C ALA A 343 0.82 13.54 10.94
N GLU A 344 0.33 13.73 12.18
CA GLU A 344 -0.47 14.91 12.54
C GLU A 344 0.32 16.20 12.32
N ALA A 345 1.60 16.20 12.72
CA ALA A 345 2.48 17.35 12.51
C ALA A 345 2.70 17.66 11.02
N LEU A 346 2.92 16.61 10.19
CA LEU A 346 3.05 16.73 8.75
C LEU A 346 1.76 17.29 8.12
N VAL A 347 0.62 16.75 8.47
CA VAL A 347 -0.70 17.19 7.97
C VAL A 347 -0.96 18.66 8.33
N ALA A 348 -0.66 19.07 9.56
CA ALA A 348 -0.81 20.45 10.00
C ALA A 348 0.09 21.39 9.21
N ALA A 349 1.35 21.02 8.98
CA ALA A 349 2.30 21.80 8.21
C ALA A 349 1.86 21.97 6.74
N LEU A 350 1.46 20.89 6.08
CA LEU A 350 0.98 20.93 4.70
C LEU A 350 -0.32 21.74 4.54
N LYS A 351 -1.27 21.62 5.47
CA LYS A 351 -2.49 22.44 5.48
C LYS A 351 -2.18 23.92 5.64
N SER A 352 -1.17 24.27 6.46
CA SER A 352 -0.70 25.65 6.61
C SER A 352 -0.15 26.21 5.30
N VAL A 353 0.66 25.43 4.57
CA VAL A 353 1.20 25.84 3.26
C VAL A 353 0.05 26.04 2.24
N ILE A 354 -0.87 25.10 2.15
CA ILE A 354 -2.03 25.19 1.24
C ILE A 354 -2.85 26.46 1.53
N ALA A 355 -3.12 26.76 2.81
CA ALA A 355 -3.86 27.93 3.21
C ALA A 355 -3.10 29.23 2.92
N LYS A 356 -1.79 29.28 3.19
CA LYS A 356 -0.92 30.44 2.92
C LYS A 356 -0.97 30.85 1.45
N HIS A 357 -0.87 29.89 0.55
CA HIS A 357 -0.85 30.11 -0.90
C HIS A 357 -2.23 30.06 -1.55
N LYS A 358 -3.30 29.80 -0.78
CA LYS A 358 -4.69 29.66 -1.26
C LYS A 358 -4.81 28.63 -2.39
N LEU A 359 -4.07 27.52 -2.27
CA LEU A 359 -4.09 26.45 -3.28
C LEU A 359 -5.44 25.73 -3.27
N PRO A 360 -5.97 25.33 -4.43
CA PRO A 360 -7.19 24.52 -4.52
C PRO A 360 -6.89 23.05 -4.23
N TRP A 361 -6.20 22.78 -3.14
CA TRP A 361 -5.75 21.44 -2.71
C TRP A 361 -6.26 21.13 -1.31
N CYS A 362 -6.33 19.85 -0.99
CA CYS A 362 -6.57 19.38 0.37
C CYS A 362 -5.53 18.34 0.80
N VAL A 363 -5.48 18.07 2.10
CA VAL A 363 -4.67 16.97 2.67
C VAL A 363 -5.61 15.99 3.34
N VAL A 364 -5.55 14.73 2.92
CA VAL A 364 -6.24 13.61 3.55
C VAL A 364 -5.22 12.74 4.26
N HIS A 365 -5.57 12.13 5.40
CA HIS A 365 -4.68 11.23 6.11
C HIS A 365 -5.45 10.08 6.79
N VAL A 366 -4.77 8.96 6.95
CA VAL A 366 -5.21 7.79 7.71
C VAL A 366 -4.02 7.16 8.43
N GLY A 367 -4.08 7.14 9.75
CA GLY A 367 -2.93 6.71 10.57
C GLY A 367 -1.68 7.54 10.26
N ALA A 368 -0.56 6.86 10.01
CA ALA A 368 0.71 7.50 9.71
C ALA A 368 0.89 7.90 8.22
N ARG A 369 -0.18 7.82 7.41
CA ARG A 369 -0.16 8.20 5.98
C ARG A 369 -0.88 9.50 5.75
N ALA A 370 -0.30 10.37 4.92
CA ALA A 370 -0.93 11.59 4.44
C ALA A 370 -0.77 11.71 2.92
N GLU A 371 -1.71 12.40 2.27
CA GLU A 371 -1.66 12.65 0.84
C GLU A 371 -2.15 14.05 0.52
N ILE A 372 -1.41 14.77 -0.32
CA ILE A 372 -1.86 16.00 -0.95
C ILE A 372 -2.74 15.63 -2.13
N ILE A 373 -3.95 16.14 -2.17
CA ILE A 373 -4.88 15.94 -3.28
C ILE A 373 -5.10 17.27 -3.98
N PHE A 374 -4.91 17.30 -5.29
CA PHE A 374 -5.08 18.50 -6.12
C PHE A 374 -6.57 18.80 -6.39
N ALA A 375 -7.33 18.87 -5.32
CA ALA A 375 -8.74 19.23 -5.26
C ALA A 375 -9.05 19.95 -3.95
N PRO A 376 -10.00 20.90 -3.92
CA PRO A 376 -10.29 21.69 -2.71
C PRO A 376 -10.94 20.85 -1.59
N GLU A 377 -11.61 19.76 -1.94
CA GLU A 377 -12.32 18.89 -0.99
C GLU A 377 -11.86 17.44 -1.11
N PRO A 378 -11.86 16.67 -0.01
CA PRO A 378 -11.53 15.25 -0.02
C PRO A 378 -12.48 14.45 -0.93
N PRO A 379 -11.95 13.61 -1.84
CA PRO A 379 -12.77 12.77 -2.71
C PRO A 379 -13.50 11.69 -1.92
N GLN A 380 -14.73 11.39 -2.32
CA GLN A 380 -15.57 10.38 -1.67
C GLN A 380 -15.48 8.99 -2.33
N ASN A 381 -14.94 8.92 -3.54
CA ASN A 381 -14.75 7.69 -4.32
C ASN A 381 -13.78 7.93 -5.48
N ALA A 382 -13.39 6.86 -6.20
CA ALA A 382 -12.48 6.96 -7.32
C ALA A 382 -12.95 7.90 -8.44
N ALA A 383 -14.24 7.96 -8.71
CA ALA A 383 -14.78 8.86 -9.73
C ALA A 383 -14.54 10.34 -9.37
N ALA A 384 -14.69 10.70 -8.11
CA ALA A 384 -14.39 12.04 -7.60
C ALA A 384 -12.90 12.36 -7.60
N MET A 385 -12.04 11.33 -7.49
CA MET A 385 -10.58 11.49 -7.51
C MET A 385 -10.00 11.68 -8.93
N ARG A 386 -10.65 11.15 -9.97
CA ARG A 386 -10.13 11.18 -11.34
C ARG A 386 -9.66 12.56 -11.84
N PRO A 387 -10.35 13.69 -11.56
CA PRO A 387 -9.87 15.00 -11.98
C PRO A 387 -8.54 15.42 -11.34
N ALA A 388 -8.33 15.04 -10.07
CA ALA A 388 -7.06 15.31 -9.37
C ALA A 388 -5.92 14.45 -9.94
N LEU A 389 -6.17 13.17 -10.20
CA LEU A 389 -5.21 12.25 -10.84
C LEU A 389 -4.86 12.65 -12.28
N ALA A 390 -5.75 13.34 -12.98
CA ALA A 390 -5.50 13.82 -14.34
C ALA A 390 -4.49 15.00 -14.42
N GLN A 391 -4.09 15.58 -13.27
CA GLN A 391 -3.11 16.67 -13.22
C GLN A 391 -1.66 16.13 -13.27
N ALA A 392 -1.35 15.33 -14.29
CA ALA A 392 -0.09 14.60 -14.39
C ALA A 392 1.15 15.51 -14.46
N GLU A 393 1.07 16.67 -15.13
CA GLU A 393 2.17 17.62 -15.22
C GLU A 393 2.48 18.26 -13.87
N LEU A 394 1.46 18.64 -13.10
CA LEU A 394 1.61 19.17 -11.74
C LEU A 394 2.19 18.10 -10.79
N ASN A 395 1.69 16.87 -10.90
CA ASN A 395 2.21 15.72 -10.14
C ASN A 395 3.69 15.51 -10.44
N HIS A 396 4.07 15.45 -11.71
CA HIS A 396 5.45 15.28 -12.14
C HIS A 396 6.35 16.43 -11.65
N ALA A 397 5.89 17.67 -11.81
CA ALA A 397 6.64 18.86 -11.40
C ALA A 397 6.94 18.84 -9.89
N LEU A 398 5.94 18.57 -9.05
CA LEU A 398 6.12 18.55 -7.60
C LEU A 398 7.02 17.39 -7.16
N HIS A 399 6.87 16.17 -7.71
CA HIS A 399 7.76 15.06 -7.40
C HIS A 399 9.22 15.37 -7.73
N LEU A 400 9.50 15.86 -8.95
CA LEU A 400 10.86 16.18 -9.38
C LEU A 400 11.45 17.31 -8.53
N TYR A 401 10.62 18.30 -8.16
CA TYR A 401 11.00 19.39 -7.30
C TYR A 401 11.44 18.91 -5.91
N LEU A 402 10.68 17.95 -5.33
CA LEU A 402 10.98 17.35 -4.04
C LEU A 402 12.26 16.48 -4.10
N ILE A 403 12.40 15.63 -5.13
CA ILE A 403 13.59 14.80 -5.34
C ILE A 403 14.86 15.67 -5.33
N ASN A 404 14.87 16.75 -6.08
CA ASN A 404 16.02 17.67 -6.15
C ASN A 404 16.30 18.44 -4.84
N ARG A 405 15.43 18.32 -3.84
CA ARG A 405 15.60 18.88 -2.49
C ARG A 405 15.81 17.81 -1.44
N GLY A 406 16.17 16.59 -1.91
CA GLY A 406 16.46 15.47 -1.03
C GLY A 406 15.22 14.93 -0.33
N ILE A 407 14.07 14.86 -1.00
CA ILE A 407 12.82 14.34 -0.43
C ILE A 407 12.20 13.33 -1.37
N LEU A 408 11.90 12.12 -0.87
CA LEU A 408 11.19 11.08 -1.60
C LEU A 408 9.79 10.88 -1.03
N ILE A 409 8.78 10.87 -1.90
CA ILE A 409 7.41 10.48 -1.58
C ILE A 409 6.98 9.37 -2.54
N ALA A 410 5.82 8.74 -2.35
CA ALA A 410 5.38 7.66 -3.25
C ALA A 410 5.33 8.14 -4.71
N PRO A 411 5.95 7.40 -5.68
CA PRO A 411 6.11 7.89 -7.05
C PRO A 411 4.81 7.96 -7.84
N PHE A 412 3.78 7.22 -7.44
CA PHE A 412 2.53 7.08 -8.19
C PHE A 412 1.49 8.17 -7.90
N HIS A 413 1.57 8.78 -6.71
CA HIS A 413 0.67 9.84 -6.24
C HIS A 413 1.32 10.59 -5.06
N MET A 414 0.69 11.66 -4.57
CA MET A 414 1.27 12.55 -3.54
C MET A 414 1.21 11.97 -2.12
N MET A 415 1.35 10.64 -1.94
CA MET A 415 1.29 9.99 -0.64
C MET A 415 2.64 10.00 0.07
N MET A 416 2.59 10.30 1.35
CA MET A 416 3.69 10.30 2.30
C MET A 416 3.39 9.36 3.46
N LEU A 417 4.40 8.67 3.95
CA LEU A 417 4.34 7.80 5.12
C LEU A 417 5.35 8.28 6.15
N VAL A 418 4.92 8.41 7.40
CA VAL A 418 5.79 8.78 8.52
C VAL A 418 6.23 7.52 9.26
N SER A 419 7.55 7.33 9.36
CA SER A 419 8.19 6.28 10.15
C SER A 419 8.32 6.69 11.62
N PRO A 420 8.45 5.76 12.58
CA PRO A 420 8.81 6.13 13.95
C PRO A 420 10.22 6.73 14.07
N LEU A 421 11.01 6.65 12.99
CA LEU A 421 12.36 7.22 12.87
C LEU A 421 12.39 8.51 12.03
N THR A 422 11.23 8.97 11.53
CA THR A 422 11.14 10.27 10.85
C THR A 422 11.28 11.39 11.87
N ALA A 423 12.36 12.18 11.75
CA ALA A 423 12.63 13.29 12.63
C ALA A 423 11.75 14.51 12.31
N ARG A 424 11.55 15.38 13.28
CA ARG A 424 10.73 16.59 13.11
C ARG A 424 11.27 17.52 12.03
N ASP A 425 12.58 17.67 11.94
CA ASP A 425 13.23 18.52 10.94
C ASP A 425 13.08 17.99 9.51
N GLN A 426 12.93 16.68 9.31
CA GLN A 426 12.58 16.08 8.02
C GLN A 426 11.17 16.53 7.58
N ILE A 427 10.20 16.53 8.50
CA ILE A 427 8.85 17.03 8.25
C ILE A 427 8.88 18.52 7.91
N ASP A 428 9.68 19.31 8.65
CA ASP A 428 9.82 20.73 8.43
C ASP A 428 10.49 21.03 7.07
N ARG A 429 11.49 20.21 6.63
CA ARG A 429 12.11 20.32 5.29
C ARG A 429 11.11 19.99 4.18
N LEU A 430 10.30 18.92 4.33
CA LEU A 430 9.26 18.59 3.36
C LEU A 430 8.25 19.77 3.24
N ALA A 431 7.76 20.28 4.36
CA ALA A 431 6.80 21.39 4.34
C ALA A 431 7.41 22.64 3.70
N ALA A 432 8.68 22.97 3.99
CA ALA A 432 9.38 24.09 3.37
C ALA A 432 9.58 23.90 1.86
N ALA A 433 9.85 22.68 1.40
CA ALA A 433 9.97 22.38 -0.02
C ALA A 433 8.62 22.55 -0.76
N VAL A 434 7.52 22.07 -0.15
CA VAL A 434 6.16 22.28 -0.69
C VAL A 434 5.78 23.76 -0.66
N ASP A 435 6.16 24.51 0.37
CA ASP A 435 5.93 25.96 0.48
C ASP A 435 6.64 26.73 -0.65
N SER A 436 7.91 26.41 -0.87
CA SER A 436 8.72 27.01 -1.96
C SER A 436 8.17 26.64 -3.35
N PHE A 437 7.75 25.40 -3.56
CA PHE A 437 7.08 24.99 -4.81
C PHE A 437 5.78 25.79 -5.01
N ALA A 438 4.96 25.89 -3.97
CA ALA A 438 3.69 26.59 -4.02
C ALA A 438 3.85 28.07 -4.34
N GLU A 439 4.91 28.75 -3.83
CA GLU A 439 5.23 30.13 -4.16
C GLU A 439 5.54 30.29 -5.64
N GLU A 440 6.37 29.41 -6.23
CA GLU A 440 6.69 29.45 -7.66
C GLU A 440 5.45 29.13 -8.53
N TYR A 441 4.64 28.15 -8.12
CA TYR A 441 3.42 27.75 -8.82
C TYR A 441 2.32 28.83 -8.78
N ALA A 442 2.13 29.51 -7.65
CA ALA A 442 1.11 30.55 -7.50
C ALA A 442 1.41 31.80 -8.36
N GLN A 443 2.69 32.16 -8.55
CA GLN A 443 3.10 33.27 -9.41
C GLN A 443 2.72 33.03 -10.88
N GLU A 444 2.65 31.80 -11.33
CA GLU A 444 2.22 31.44 -12.68
C GLU A 444 0.70 31.58 -12.88
N SER A 445 -0.08 31.13 -11.88
CA SER A 445 -1.56 31.17 -11.97
C SER A 445 -2.14 32.59 -11.93
N ALA A 446 -1.30 33.57 -11.56
CA ALA A 446 -1.67 35.00 -11.48
C ALA A 446 -1.22 35.84 -12.70
N ALA A 447 -0.41 35.28 -13.60
CA ALA A 447 0.12 35.92 -14.80
C ALA A 447 -0.63 35.46 -16.05
#